data_4fb09c51ef312207dd71d4ebffaed8c0
#
_entry.id   4fb09c51ef312207dd71d4ebffaed8c0
#
_cell.length_a   1.000
_cell.length_b   1.000
_cell.length_c   1.000
_cell.angle_alpha   90.00
_cell.angle_beta   90.00
_cell.angle_gamma   90.00
#
_symmetry.space_group_name_H-M   'P 1'
#
loop_
_entity.id
_entity.type
_entity.pdbx_description
1 polymer ?
#
loop_
_entity_poly.entity_id
_entity_poly.type
_entity_poly.pdbx_seq_one_letter_code
_entity_poly.pdbx_strand_id
1 'polypeptide(L)'
;MNILILQGPNLNLLGLKSAQMKERLTLDKLNKKIKTEIKLQNIQLKFLQTHKNFQAINFLQRNRNKAKGLLFIPTSWARTNYTILETINLIKIKTSVIYFEHPYNFGTDENKSIFHGENIKSFTGQPVSSCVEGIKQFLKE
;
A
#
# COMPACT_ATOMS: atom_id res chain seq x y z
N MET A 1 -3.47 17.04 -4.76
CA MET A 1 -3.52 15.65 -5.27
C MET A 1 -3.73 14.70 -4.10
N ASN A 2 -4.73 13.86 -4.20
CA ASN A 2 -5.07 12.90 -3.14
C ASN A 2 -4.61 11.50 -3.53
N ILE A 3 -3.85 10.87 -2.65
CA ILE A 3 -3.41 9.48 -2.80
C ILE A 3 -3.94 8.67 -1.61
N LEU A 4 -4.60 7.56 -1.92
CA LEU A 4 -5.08 6.64 -0.89
C LEU A 4 -3.95 5.68 -0.53
N ILE A 5 -3.82 5.38 0.76
CA ILE A 5 -2.88 4.36 1.23
C ILE A 5 -3.69 3.32 1.99
N LEU A 6 -3.84 2.16 1.39
CA LEU A 6 -4.56 1.04 1.97
C LEU A 6 -3.56 0.00 2.45
N GLN A 7 -3.63 -0.31 3.73
CA GLN A 7 -2.69 -1.18 4.41
C GLN A 7 -3.44 -2.41 4.94
N GLY A 8 -3.01 -3.58 4.51
CA GLY A 8 -3.71 -4.83 4.75
C GLY A 8 -3.49 -5.45 6.14
N PRO A 9 -4.00 -6.68 6.31
CA PRO A 9 -3.97 -7.36 7.61
C PRO A 9 -2.56 -7.49 8.18
N ASN A 10 -2.47 -7.29 9.48
CA ASN A 10 -1.24 -7.46 10.26
C ASN A 10 -0.16 -6.40 10.01
N LEU A 11 -0.36 -5.45 9.11
CA LEU A 11 0.64 -4.40 8.94
C LEU A 11 0.75 -3.53 10.20
N ASN A 12 -0.33 -3.45 10.99
CA ASN A 12 -0.28 -2.80 12.30
C ASN A 12 0.67 -3.50 13.28
N LEU A 13 1.08 -4.74 12.98
CA LEU A 13 2.04 -5.50 13.77
C LEU A 13 3.46 -5.44 13.19
N LEU A 14 3.73 -4.51 12.30
CA LEU A 14 5.06 -4.34 11.72
C LEU A 14 6.13 -4.19 12.80
N GLY A 15 5.78 -3.53 13.91
CA GLY A 15 6.68 -3.40 15.04
C GLY A 15 7.09 -4.71 15.68
N LEU A 16 6.19 -5.70 15.70
CA LEU A 16 6.51 -7.05 16.17
C LEU A 16 7.40 -7.77 15.15
N LYS A 17 7.09 -7.62 13.88
CA LYS A 17 7.87 -8.22 12.80
C LYS A 17 9.33 -7.73 12.82
N SER A 18 9.53 -6.45 13.11
CA SER A 18 10.83 -5.81 13.10
C SER A 18 11.49 -5.68 14.48
N ALA A 19 10.91 -6.29 15.52
CA ALA A 19 11.35 -6.10 16.90
C ALA A 19 12.81 -6.52 17.15
N GLN A 20 13.32 -7.48 16.38
CA GLN A 20 14.70 -7.95 16.52
C GLN A 20 15.67 -7.23 15.60
N MET A 21 15.19 -6.26 14.85
CA MET A 21 16.03 -5.47 13.96
C MET A 21 16.74 -4.39 14.76
N LYS A 22 17.89 -3.95 14.26
CA LYS A 22 18.66 -2.87 14.89
C LYS A 22 17.82 -1.60 15.03
N GLU A 23 17.03 -1.31 14.02
CA GLU A 23 16.06 -0.22 14.06
C GLU A 23 14.67 -0.82 13.90
N ARG A 24 13.91 -0.83 15.00
CA ARG A 24 12.55 -1.31 14.96
C ARG A 24 11.68 -0.36 14.16
N LEU A 25 10.97 -0.89 13.17
CA LEU A 25 10.05 -0.11 12.35
C LEU A 25 8.62 -0.48 12.72
N THR A 26 7.88 0.47 13.26
CA THR A 26 6.44 0.31 13.51
C THR A 26 5.65 0.91 12.35
N LEU A 27 4.36 0.59 12.27
CA LEU A 27 3.50 1.20 11.26
C LEU A 27 3.48 2.72 11.39
N ASP A 28 3.40 3.23 12.61
CA ASP A 28 3.39 4.67 12.86
C ASP A 28 4.68 5.33 12.31
N LYS A 29 5.82 4.71 12.56
CA LYS A 29 7.10 5.22 12.03
C LYS A 29 7.15 5.18 10.52
N LEU A 30 6.65 4.08 9.93
CA LEU A 30 6.58 3.96 8.47
C LEU A 30 5.75 5.09 7.88
N ASN A 31 4.56 5.31 8.42
CA ASN A 31 3.67 6.34 7.91
C ASN A 31 4.27 7.74 8.04
N LYS A 32 4.93 8.02 9.16
CA LYS A 32 5.60 9.31 9.36
C LYS A 32 6.74 9.52 8.38
N LYS A 33 7.53 8.48 8.12
CA LYS A 33 8.64 8.56 7.16
C LYS A 33 8.14 8.78 5.74
N ILE A 34 7.06 8.11 5.36
CA ILE A 34 6.43 8.33 4.05
C ILE A 34 5.99 9.78 3.91
N LYS A 35 5.28 10.31 4.91
CA LYS A 35 4.83 11.70 4.89
C LYS A 35 6.00 12.68 4.76
N THR A 36 7.09 12.44 5.48
CA THR A 36 8.27 13.29 5.44
C THR A 36 8.90 13.30 4.06
N GLU A 37 9.06 12.13 3.45
CA GLU A 37 9.72 11.99 2.15
C GLU A 37 8.96 12.67 1.00
N ILE A 38 7.65 12.80 1.11
CA ILE A 38 6.83 13.34 0.03
C ILE A 38 6.22 14.71 0.33
N LYS A 39 6.48 15.30 1.49
CA LYS A 39 5.79 16.52 1.93
C LYS A 39 5.92 17.71 0.98
N LEU A 40 7.01 17.77 0.21
CA LEU A 40 7.24 18.87 -0.73
C LEU A 40 6.52 18.69 -2.06
N GLN A 41 5.79 17.60 -2.25
CA GLN A 41 5.18 17.25 -3.53
C GLN A 41 3.72 17.70 -3.64
N ASN A 42 3.21 18.44 -2.67
CA ASN A 42 1.81 18.88 -2.63
C ASN A 42 0.83 17.71 -2.75
N ILE A 43 1.07 16.66 -1.99
CA ILE A 43 0.26 15.45 -1.97
C ILE A 43 -0.42 15.33 -0.62
N GLN A 44 -1.72 14.99 -0.66
CA GLN A 44 -2.47 14.63 0.54
C GLN A 44 -2.62 13.11 0.58
N LEU A 45 -2.19 12.51 1.68
CA LEU A 45 -2.29 11.07 1.88
C LEU A 45 -3.46 10.75 2.80
N LYS A 46 -4.26 9.79 2.40
CA LYS A 46 -5.35 9.29 3.22
C LYS A 46 -5.09 7.82 3.52
N PHE A 47 -4.85 7.52 4.79
CA PHE A 47 -4.44 6.19 5.24
C PHE A 47 -5.62 5.40 5.79
N LEU A 48 -5.66 4.11 5.48
CA LEU A 48 -6.50 3.14 6.16
C LEU A 48 -5.73 1.85 6.33
N GLN A 49 -5.51 1.43 7.57
CA GLN A 49 -5.02 0.08 7.87
C GLN A 49 -6.20 -0.74 8.38
N THR A 50 -6.43 -1.90 7.80
CA THR A 50 -7.56 -2.74 8.19
C THR A 50 -7.32 -4.21 7.83
N HIS A 51 -7.93 -5.09 8.60
CA HIS A 51 -8.06 -6.50 8.27
C HIS A 51 -9.50 -6.87 7.89
N LYS A 52 -10.38 -5.87 7.79
CA LYS A 52 -11.78 -6.08 7.40
C LYS A 52 -11.98 -5.75 5.94
N ASN A 53 -12.32 -6.79 5.16
CA ASN A 53 -12.48 -6.65 3.72
C ASN A 53 -13.49 -5.55 3.33
N PHE A 54 -14.63 -5.49 4.03
CA PHE A 54 -15.66 -4.51 3.71
C PHE A 54 -15.19 -3.07 3.95
N GLN A 55 -14.35 -2.84 4.96
CA GLN A 55 -13.80 -1.50 5.19
C GLN A 55 -12.89 -1.06 4.05
N ALA A 56 -12.06 -1.97 3.57
CA ALA A 56 -11.16 -1.68 2.46
C ALA A 56 -11.95 -1.33 1.19
N ILE A 57 -12.97 -2.13 0.90
CA ILE A 57 -13.81 -1.90 -0.27
C ILE A 57 -14.56 -0.56 -0.17
N ASN A 58 -15.14 -0.27 0.99
CA ASN A 58 -15.83 1.01 1.20
C ASN A 58 -14.87 2.19 1.05
N PHE A 59 -13.66 2.06 1.56
CA PHE A 59 -12.62 3.09 1.44
C PHE A 59 -12.32 3.41 -0.03
N LEU A 60 -12.14 2.37 -0.84
CA LEU A 60 -11.87 2.53 -2.27
C LEU A 60 -13.06 3.18 -2.99
N GLN A 61 -14.25 2.65 -2.76
CA GLN A 61 -15.45 3.13 -3.45
C GLN A 61 -15.79 4.57 -3.11
N ARG A 62 -15.70 4.93 -1.81
CA ARG A 62 -16.03 6.28 -1.37
C ARG A 62 -15.07 7.35 -1.88
N ASN A 63 -13.83 6.96 -2.14
CA ASN A 63 -12.79 7.91 -2.55
C ASN A 63 -12.46 7.85 -4.04
N ARG A 64 -13.15 7.02 -4.81
CA ARG A 64 -12.81 6.77 -6.22
C ARG A 64 -12.79 8.00 -7.12
N ASN A 65 -13.63 8.97 -6.82
CA ASN A 65 -13.73 10.19 -7.63
C ASN A 65 -12.80 11.31 -7.16
N LYS A 66 -12.15 11.13 -6.01
CA LYS A 66 -11.29 12.15 -5.40
C LYS A 66 -9.82 11.79 -5.45
N ALA A 67 -9.51 10.52 -5.58
CA ALA A 67 -8.14 10.04 -5.49
C ALA A 67 -7.52 9.89 -6.87
N LYS A 68 -6.28 10.34 -6.99
CA LYS A 68 -5.51 10.16 -8.22
C LYS A 68 -4.87 8.77 -8.29
N GLY A 69 -4.58 8.19 -7.15
CA GLY A 69 -3.94 6.88 -7.10
C GLY A 69 -4.12 6.18 -5.77
N LEU A 70 -3.78 4.90 -5.78
CA LEU A 70 -3.83 4.03 -4.61
C LEU A 70 -2.45 3.40 -4.39
N LEU A 71 -1.90 3.57 -3.20
CA LEU A 71 -0.78 2.78 -2.73
C LEU A 71 -1.37 1.66 -1.87
N PHE A 72 -1.19 0.43 -2.31
CA PHE A 72 -1.77 -0.73 -1.64
C PHE A 72 -0.68 -1.66 -1.11
N ILE A 73 -0.69 -1.90 0.20
CA ILE A 73 0.21 -2.85 0.85
C ILE A 73 -0.66 -4.03 1.31
N PRO A 74 -0.84 -5.05 0.45
CA PRO A 74 -1.86 -6.07 0.69
C PRO A 74 -1.54 -7.05 1.81
N THR A 75 -0.27 -7.29 2.12
CA THR A 75 0.17 -8.37 3.00
C THR A 75 -0.41 -9.70 2.52
N SER A 76 -1.04 -10.51 3.40
CA SER A 76 -1.60 -11.80 2.99
C SER A 76 -2.75 -11.72 2.00
N TRP A 77 -3.44 -10.58 1.91
CA TRP A 77 -4.49 -10.40 0.91
C TRP A 77 -3.97 -10.50 -0.52
N ALA A 78 -2.67 -10.34 -0.73
CA ALA A 78 -2.08 -10.43 -2.06
C ALA A 78 -2.38 -11.75 -2.76
N ARG A 79 -2.58 -12.82 -2.01
CA ARG A 79 -2.79 -14.16 -2.59
C ARG A 79 -4.25 -14.51 -2.79
N THR A 80 -5.18 -13.83 -2.12
CA THR A 80 -6.55 -14.31 -2.03
C THR A 80 -7.64 -13.27 -2.23
N ASN A 81 -7.35 -11.98 -2.11
CA ASN A 81 -8.43 -10.99 -2.08
C ASN A 81 -8.85 -10.53 -3.47
N TYR A 82 -9.59 -11.40 -4.15
CA TYR A 82 -10.11 -11.11 -5.48
C TYR A 82 -11.13 -9.98 -5.50
N THR A 83 -11.85 -9.77 -4.39
CA THR A 83 -12.85 -8.70 -4.32
C THR A 83 -12.19 -7.32 -4.42
N ILE A 84 -11.06 -7.12 -3.74
CA ILE A 84 -10.33 -5.85 -3.86
C ILE A 84 -9.78 -5.70 -5.27
N LEU A 85 -9.25 -6.77 -5.88
CA LEU A 85 -8.75 -6.71 -7.25
C LEU A 85 -9.86 -6.28 -8.21
N GLU A 86 -11.03 -6.91 -8.09
CA GLU A 86 -12.18 -6.54 -8.91
C GLU A 86 -12.58 -5.08 -8.71
N THR A 87 -12.57 -4.61 -7.45
CA THR A 87 -12.90 -3.22 -7.14
C THR A 87 -11.92 -2.26 -7.80
N ILE A 88 -10.62 -2.53 -7.70
CA ILE A 88 -9.59 -1.71 -8.36
C ILE A 88 -9.84 -1.62 -9.86
N ASN A 89 -10.15 -2.76 -10.48
CA ASN A 89 -10.39 -2.82 -11.92
C ASN A 89 -11.67 -2.08 -12.33
N LEU A 90 -12.72 -2.18 -11.51
CA LEU A 90 -14.00 -1.51 -11.81
C LEU A 90 -13.90 0.00 -11.68
N ILE A 91 -13.25 0.50 -10.64
CA ILE A 91 -13.11 1.94 -10.45
C ILE A 91 -11.94 2.53 -11.24
N LYS A 92 -11.13 1.67 -11.86
CA LYS A 92 -10.01 2.06 -12.73
C LYS A 92 -9.01 3.00 -12.05
N ILE A 93 -8.77 2.78 -10.77
CA ILE A 93 -7.81 3.60 -10.04
C ILE A 93 -6.39 3.10 -10.31
N LYS A 94 -5.50 4.02 -10.65
CA LYS A 94 -4.08 3.66 -10.79
C LYS A 94 -3.55 3.21 -9.45
N THR A 95 -2.89 2.07 -9.44
CA THR A 95 -2.52 1.39 -8.20
C THR A 95 -1.05 1.00 -8.20
N SER A 96 -0.36 1.34 -7.12
CA SER A 96 0.97 0.81 -6.81
C SER A 96 0.79 -0.23 -5.73
N VAL A 97 1.14 -1.49 -6.01
CA VAL A 97 1.09 -2.56 -5.03
C VAL A 97 2.49 -2.80 -4.49
N ILE A 98 2.60 -2.78 -3.17
CA ILE A 98 3.89 -2.80 -2.48
C ILE A 98 4.12 -4.13 -1.80
N TYR A 99 5.29 -4.70 -2.03
CA TYR A 99 5.75 -5.93 -1.39
C TYR A 99 7.05 -5.62 -0.65
N PHE A 100 7.07 -5.87 0.67
CA PHE A 100 8.28 -5.65 1.44
C PHE A 100 9.22 -6.86 1.27
N GLU A 101 10.47 -6.59 1.03
CA GLU A 101 11.46 -7.66 0.95
C GLU A 101 11.90 -8.09 2.35
N HIS A 102 12.53 -9.27 2.41
CA HIS A 102 13.05 -9.81 3.66
C HIS A 102 13.96 -8.78 4.35
N PRO A 103 13.87 -8.60 5.69
CA PRO A 103 13.10 -9.40 6.65
C PRO A 103 11.71 -8.84 6.97
N TYR A 104 11.21 -7.85 6.25
CA TYR A 104 9.93 -7.19 6.54
C TYR A 104 8.73 -7.81 5.80
N ASN A 105 8.96 -8.85 5.00
CA ASN A 105 7.90 -9.44 4.19
C ASN A 105 6.83 -10.14 5.04
N PHE A 106 5.59 -10.10 4.55
CA PHE A 106 4.42 -10.67 5.22
C PHE A 106 3.90 -11.91 4.46
N GLY A 107 4.76 -12.92 4.30
CA GLY A 107 4.33 -14.21 3.78
C GLY A 107 3.93 -14.26 2.31
N THR A 108 4.24 -13.24 1.54
CA THR A 108 3.93 -13.20 0.13
C THR A 108 4.95 -12.34 -0.61
N ASP A 109 4.95 -12.46 -1.93
CA ASP A 109 5.76 -11.64 -2.82
C ASP A 109 4.98 -11.38 -4.11
N GLU A 110 5.57 -10.62 -5.00
CA GLU A 110 4.93 -10.27 -6.27
C GLU A 110 4.54 -11.50 -7.09
N ASN A 111 5.37 -12.55 -7.08
CA ASN A 111 5.14 -13.75 -7.88
C ASN A 111 3.91 -14.53 -7.43
N LYS A 112 3.58 -14.47 -6.15
CA LYS A 112 2.42 -15.18 -5.59
C LYS A 112 1.17 -14.32 -5.53
N SER A 113 1.27 -13.07 -5.92
CA SER A 113 0.18 -12.10 -5.82
C SER A 113 -0.78 -12.22 -6.99
N ILE A 114 -2.06 -11.99 -6.70
CA ILE A 114 -3.09 -11.87 -7.74
C ILE A 114 -3.20 -10.45 -8.30
N PHE A 115 -2.53 -9.47 -7.68
CA PHE A 115 -2.68 -8.06 -8.06
C PHE A 115 -1.81 -7.72 -9.25
N HIS A 116 -2.30 -8.06 -10.44
CA HIS A 116 -1.70 -7.74 -11.72
C HIS A 116 -2.79 -7.21 -12.64
N GLY A 117 -2.47 -6.26 -13.49
CA GLY A 117 -3.46 -5.72 -14.41
C GLY A 117 -3.02 -4.39 -15.01
N GLU A 118 -3.87 -3.86 -15.88
CA GLU A 118 -3.59 -2.66 -16.67
C GLU A 118 -3.29 -1.43 -15.81
N ASN A 119 -4.03 -1.28 -14.70
CA ASN A 119 -3.87 -0.12 -13.83
C ASN A 119 -2.96 -0.39 -12.62
N ILE A 120 -2.29 -1.54 -12.61
CA ILE A 120 -1.53 -1.99 -11.44
C ILE A 120 -0.06 -2.09 -11.79
N LYS A 121 0.78 -1.48 -10.95
CA LYS A 121 2.23 -1.60 -11.02
C LYS A 121 2.75 -2.07 -9.68
N SER A 122 3.65 -3.05 -9.70
CA SER A 122 4.20 -3.65 -8.49
C SER A 122 5.57 -3.07 -8.15
N PHE A 123 5.82 -2.90 -6.86
CA PHE A 123 7.09 -2.42 -6.32
C PHE A 123 7.51 -3.33 -5.18
N THR A 124 8.75 -3.79 -5.21
CA THR A 124 9.31 -4.64 -4.15
C THR A 124 10.55 -3.96 -3.59
N GLY A 125 10.68 -3.91 -2.28
CA GLY A 125 11.85 -3.30 -1.66
C GLY A 125 11.70 -3.12 -0.16
N GLN A 126 12.56 -2.27 0.38
CA GLN A 126 12.47 -1.90 1.79
C GLN A 126 11.21 -1.08 2.04
N PRO A 127 10.63 -1.12 3.26
CA PRO A 127 9.32 -0.53 3.50
C PRO A 127 9.17 0.94 3.10
N VAL A 128 10.08 1.80 3.52
CA VAL A 128 9.96 3.23 3.21
C VAL A 128 10.21 3.50 1.72
N SER A 129 11.32 2.99 1.19
CA SER A 129 11.71 3.29 -0.19
C SER A 129 10.72 2.76 -1.22
N SER A 130 10.20 1.56 -1.03
CA SER A 130 9.23 1.00 -1.96
C SER A 130 7.92 1.78 -1.95
N CYS A 131 7.45 2.19 -0.77
CA CYS A 131 6.25 3.02 -0.66
C CYS A 131 6.45 4.38 -1.34
N VAL A 132 7.58 5.02 -1.10
CA VAL A 132 7.89 6.32 -1.70
C VAL A 132 7.96 6.20 -3.23
N GLU A 133 8.63 5.18 -3.75
CA GLU A 133 8.67 4.92 -5.20
C GLU A 133 7.26 4.72 -5.76
N GLY A 134 6.44 3.94 -5.05
CA GLY A 134 5.07 3.69 -5.48
C GLY A 134 4.23 4.96 -5.56
N ILE A 135 4.44 5.89 -4.63
CA ILE A 135 3.74 7.18 -4.66
C ILE A 135 4.27 8.06 -5.81
N LYS A 136 5.58 8.07 -6.00
CA LYS A 136 6.20 8.92 -7.02
C LYS A 136 5.76 8.58 -8.43
N GLN A 137 5.32 7.35 -8.72
CA GLN A 137 4.83 7.05 -10.05
C GLN A 137 3.61 7.90 -10.43
N PHE A 138 2.80 8.32 -9.44
CA PHE A 138 1.63 9.14 -9.70
C PHE A 138 1.99 10.59 -10.05
N LEU A 139 3.21 11.01 -9.73
CA LEU A 139 3.68 12.37 -9.97
C LEU A 139 4.22 12.56 -11.39
N LYS A 140 4.52 11.49 -12.09
CA LYS A 140 5.14 11.54 -13.43
C LYS A 140 4.14 11.79 -14.55
N GLU A 141 2.89 11.99 -14.21
CA GLU A 141 1.82 12.14 -15.20
C GLU A 141 1.30 13.55 -15.32
#